data_40c182bc55c23ae4f9fb2d534a33e78c
#
_entry.id   40c182bc55c23ae4f9fb2d534a33e78c
#
_cell.length_a   1.000
_cell.length_b   1.000
_cell.length_c   1.000
_cell.angle_alpha   90.00
_cell.angle_beta   90.00
_cell.angle_gamma   90.00
#
_symmetry.space_group_name_H-M   'P 1'
#
loop_
_entity.id
_entity.type
_entity.pdbx_description
1 polymer ?
#
loop_
_entity_poly.entity_id
_entity_poly.type
_entity_poly.pdbx_seq_one_letter_code
_entity_poly.pdbx_strand_id
1 'polypeptide(L)'
;MSDAIKHECGIALIRLLKPLEYYKKKYGTAFYAVNKMYLMMEKQHNRGQDGAGIATIKFDMQPGERYIARVRSAEKQPIQDIFDQINTRIQGVLDDHPDQHEDLDFLKEHIPYLGELMLGHVRYGTFGQNSIENVHPFLRQNNWMHRNLIVAGNFNMTNVQEMFNELVRIGQHPKAMADTVTVMERIGHFLDDAVAKLYKDAKREGYTKREASSIIAERLDVARILRKAAKNWDGGYAMAGLIGHGDAFVLRDPAGIRPAYYYKDDEIVVVASERPAIQTVFNVKKESIHEIEPGQALIVKKAGDFALEQVLQATEKKAA
;
A
#
# COMPACT_ATOMS: atom_id res chain seq x y z
N MET A 1 20.88 9.79 26.21
CA MET A 1 20.12 10.87 25.60
C MET A 1 19.01 10.20 24.78
N SER A 2 17.77 10.35 25.16
CA SER A 2 16.64 9.87 24.35
C SER A 2 16.59 10.75 23.11
N ASP A 3 16.63 10.14 21.92
CA ASP A 3 16.39 10.85 20.67
C ASP A 3 15.03 11.55 20.78
N ALA A 4 14.97 12.83 20.38
CA ALA A 4 13.73 13.57 20.35
C ALA A 4 12.72 12.78 19.48
N ILE A 5 11.54 12.50 20.02
CA ILE A 5 10.46 11.84 19.28
C ILE A 5 10.12 12.76 18.11
N LYS A 6 10.58 12.39 16.93
CA LYS A 6 10.21 13.08 15.69
C LYS A 6 8.85 12.54 15.26
N HIS A 7 7.83 13.37 15.35
CA HIS A 7 6.52 13.04 14.78
C HIS A 7 6.66 12.92 13.25
N GLU A 8 6.30 11.77 12.73
CA GLU A 8 6.42 11.43 11.31
C GLU A 8 5.30 10.50 10.92
N CYS A 9 4.85 10.56 9.65
CA CYS A 9 3.87 9.61 9.14
C CYS A 9 4.34 8.16 9.31
N GLY A 10 3.40 7.23 9.44
CA GLY A 10 3.66 5.79 9.50
C GLY A 10 2.89 5.02 8.44
N ILE A 11 3.53 4.02 7.84
CA ILE A 11 2.89 3.05 6.94
C ILE A 11 2.75 1.70 7.63
N ALA A 12 1.70 0.96 7.25
CA ALA A 12 1.49 -0.42 7.61
C ALA A 12 0.95 -1.17 6.39
N LEU A 13 1.59 -2.28 6.00
CA LEU A 13 1.15 -3.12 4.90
C LEU A 13 1.00 -4.55 5.38
N ILE A 14 -0.09 -5.20 5.01
CA ILE A 14 -0.34 -6.63 5.25
C ILE A 14 -0.72 -7.29 3.93
N ARG A 15 -0.01 -8.36 3.58
CA ARG A 15 -0.33 -9.27 2.48
C ARG A 15 -0.52 -10.67 3.05
N LEU A 16 -1.72 -11.20 2.96
CA LEU A 16 -2.05 -12.57 3.32
C LEU A 16 -1.62 -13.53 2.19
N LEU A 17 -0.76 -14.49 2.46
CA LEU A 17 -0.23 -15.44 1.46
C LEU A 17 -1.07 -16.71 1.29
N LYS A 18 -2.03 -16.94 2.20
CA LYS A 18 -2.98 -18.06 2.15
C LYS A 18 -4.39 -17.53 1.86
N PRO A 19 -5.32 -18.39 1.44
CA PRO A 19 -6.74 -18.04 1.32
C PRO A 19 -7.36 -17.63 2.66
N LEU A 20 -8.44 -16.86 2.64
CA LEU A 20 -9.12 -16.37 3.87
C LEU A 20 -9.60 -17.51 4.77
N GLU A 21 -9.99 -18.66 4.18
CA GLU A 21 -10.40 -19.87 4.90
C GLU A 21 -9.31 -20.38 5.83
N TYR A 22 -8.05 -20.26 5.42
CA TYR A 22 -6.90 -20.66 6.24
C TYR A 22 -6.86 -19.85 7.55
N TYR A 23 -7.02 -18.53 7.46
CA TYR A 23 -7.00 -17.65 8.64
C TYR A 23 -8.22 -17.87 9.52
N LYS A 24 -9.41 -18.07 8.93
CA LYS A 24 -10.62 -18.42 9.65
C LYS A 24 -10.42 -19.72 10.45
N LYS A 25 -9.86 -20.74 9.83
CA LYS A 25 -9.61 -22.04 10.49
C LYS A 25 -8.53 -21.94 11.57
N LYS A 26 -7.43 -21.24 11.30
CA LYS A 26 -6.28 -21.19 12.21
C LYS A 26 -6.46 -20.19 13.35
N TYR A 27 -7.03 -19.03 13.06
CA TYR A 27 -7.14 -17.90 14.00
C TYR A 27 -8.56 -17.60 14.45
N GLY A 28 -9.54 -18.39 14.00
CA GLY A 28 -10.94 -18.26 14.39
C GLY A 28 -11.68 -17.09 13.72
N THR A 29 -11.06 -16.40 12.74
CA THR A 29 -11.69 -15.25 12.09
C THR A 29 -11.18 -15.04 10.66
N ALA A 30 -12.09 -14.73 9.74
CA ALA A 30 -11.76 -14.26 8.40
C ALA A 30 -11.20 -12.82 8.39
N PHE A 31 -11.46 -12.05 9.45
CA PHE A 31 -11.03 -10.64 9.62
C PHE A 31 -9.61 -10.50 10.18
N TYR A 32 -8.79 -11.54 10.10
CA TYR A 32 -7.44 -11.56 10.63
C TYR A 32 -6.61 -10.33 10.20
N ALA A 33 -6.60 -10.00 8.90
CA ALA A 33 -5.84 -8.86 8.39
C ALA A 33 -6.39 -7.52 8.91
N VAL A 34 -7.71 -7.34 8.99
CA VAL A 34 -8.35 -6.12 9.53
C VAL A 34 -7.95 -5.93 10.99
N ASN A 35 -8.05 -6.99 11.81
CA ASN A 35 -7.71 -6.95 13.23
C ASN A 35 -6.21 -6.66 13.45
N LYS A 36 -5.33 -7.26 12.63
CA LYS A 36 -3.89 -7.00 12.70
C LYS A 36 -3.53 -5.60 12.21
N MET A 37 -4.21 -5.09 11.20
CA MET A 37 -4.02 -3.72 10.71
C MET A 37 -4.38 -2.69 11.78
N TYR A 38 -5.50 -2.86 12.48
CA TYR A 38 -5.86 -2.03 13.62
C TYR A 38 -4.71 -1.94 14.64
N LEU A 39 -4.23 -3.11 15.08
CA LEU A 39 -3.15 -3.18 16.09
C LEU A 39 -1.84 -2.56 15.57
N MET A 40 -1.50 -2.75 14.29
CA MET A 40 -0.30 -2.13 13.70
C MET A 40 -0.41 -0.61 13.66
N MET A 41 -1.57 -0.08 13.31
CA MET A 41 -1.80 1.37 13.27
C MET A 41 -1.79 1.97 14.68
N GLU A 42 -2.44 1.31 15.65
CA GLU A 42 -2.42 1.73 17.06
C GLU A 42 -1.00 1.72 17.66
N LYS A 43 -0.18 0.72 17.32
CA LYS A 43 1.24 0.69 17.75
C LYS A 43 2.10 1.78 17.13
N GLN A 44 1.63 2.39 16.04
CA GLN A 44 2.30 3.50 15.35
C GLN A 44 1.59 4.86 15.55
N HIS A 45 0.54 4.94 16.41
CA HIS A 45 -0.23 6.17 16.56
C HIS A 45 0.62 7.38 16.98
N ASN A 46 1.70 7.17 17.74
CA ASN A 46 2.63 8.24 18.14
C ASN A 46 3.35 8.90 16.96
N ARG A 47 3.40 8.23 15.80
CA ARG A 47 3.98 8.82 14.58
C ARG A 47 3.05 9.84 13.95
N GLY A 48 1.73 9.62 13.99
CA GLY A 48 0.79 10.54 13.37
C GLY A 48 -0.61 10.43 13.97
N GLN A 49 -1.15 11.57 14.40
CA GLN A 49 -2.45 11.68 15.04
C GLN A 49 -3.42 12.61 14.29
N ASP A 50 -2.97 13.23 13.19
CA ASP A 50 -3.73 14.22 12.44
C ASP A 50 -4.56 13.61 11.29
N GLY A 51 -4.52 12.31 11.15
CA GLY A 51 -5.30 11.58 10.16
C GLY A 51 -4.88 10.13 10.07
N ALA A 52 -5.79 9.29 9.63
CA ALA A 52 -5.54 7.88 9.37
C ALA A 52 -6.34 7.41 8.15
N GLY A 53 -5.88 6.34 7.52
CA GLY A 53 -6.62 5.73 6.44
C GLY A 53 -6.15 4.32 6.13
N ILE A 54 -7.06 3.56 5.54
CA ILE A 54 -6.82 2.19 5.08
C ILE A 54 -7.34 2.04 3.66
N ALA A 55 -6.62 1.26 2.87
CA ALA A 55 -7.10 0.72 1.61
C ALA A 55 -6.93 -0.80 1.59
N THR A 56 -7.88 -1.48 0.96
CA THR A 56 -7.89 -2.94 0.82
C THR A 56 -8.10 -3.32 -0.63
N ILE A 57 -7.40 -4.35 -1.08
CA ILE A 57 -7.65 -5.03 -2.36
C ILE A 57 -8.09 -6.47 -2.06
N LYS A 58 -9.24 -6.85 -2.60
CA LYS A 58 -9.78 -8.21 -2.61
C LYS A 58 -9.34 -8.90 -3.88
N PHE A 59 -8.83 -10.13 -3.77
CA PHE A 59 -8.37 -10.92 -4.91
C PHE A 59 -9.52 -11.72 -5.52
N ASP A 60 -9.40 -11.98 -6.82
CA ASP A 60 -10.26 -12.90 -7.57
C ASP A 60 -11.76 -12.54 -7.55
N MET A 61 -12.07 -11.25 -7.39
CA MET A 61 -13.43 -10.74 -7.50
C MET A 61 -13.90 -10.77 -8.96
N GLN A 62 -15.19 -11.04 -9.17
CA GLN A 62 -15.78 -11.07 -10.50
C GLN A 62 -15.92 -9.65 -11.08
N PRO A 63 -15.93 -9.51 -12.42
CA PRO A 63 -16.26 -8.24 -13.05
C PRO A 63 -17.64 -7.73 -12.62
N GLY A 64 -17.69 -6.48 -12.15
CA GLY A 64 -18.91 -5.88 -11.58
C GLY A 64 -18.87 -5.82 -10.04
N GLU A 65 -18.07 -6.63 -9.39
CA GLU A 65 -17.88 -6.60 -7.96
C GLU A 65 -16.78 -5.61 -7.53
N ARG A 66 -16.99 -4.97 -6.39
CA ARG A 66 -16.02 -4.04 -5.84
C ARG A 66 -14.85 -4.79 -5.23
N TYR A 67 -13.64 -4.59 -5.74
CA TYR A 67 -12.41 -5.22 -5.25
C TYR A 67 -11.45 -4.25 -4.53
N ILE A 68 -11.66 -2.94 -4.65
CA ILE A 68 -10.92 -1.91 -3.91
C ILE A 68 -11.85 -1.22 -2.94
N ALA A 69 -11.44 -1.13 -1.68
CA ALA A 69 -12.07 -0.31 -0.66
C ALA A 69 -11.07 0.66 -0.06
N ARG A 70 -11.54 1.84 0.34
CA ARG A 70 -10.72 2.86 1.01
C ARG A 70 -11.59 3.64 1.99
N VAL A 71 -11.05 3.85 3.19
CA VAL A 71 -11.60 4.76 4.20
C VAL A 71 -10.48 5.64 4.75
N ARG A 72 -10.80 6.88 5.05
CA ARG A 72 -9.87 7.86 5.60
C ARG A 72 -10.60 8.74 6.61
N SER A 73 -9.87 9.23 7.60
CA SER A 73 -10.38 10.15 8.61
C SER A 73 -9.36 11.22 8.96
N ALA A 74 -9.83 12.42 9.19
CA ALA A 74 -9.10 13.55 9.77
C ALA A 74 -9.75 14.02 11.09
N GLU A 75 -10.53 13.16 11.71
CA GLU A 75 -11.16 13.41 13.01
C GLU A 75 -10.13 13.38 14.15
N LYS A 76 -10.55 13.78 15.36
CA LYS A 76 -9.65 13.83 16.54
C LYS A 76 -9.02 12.50 16.91
N GLN A 77 -9.73 11.40 16.66
CA GLN A 77 -9.26 10.03 16.88
C GLN A 77 -9.37 9.24 15.57
N PRO A 78 -8.49 9.54 14.59
CA PRO A 78 -8.70 9.10 13.22
C PRO A 78 -8.62 7.58 13.05
N ILE A 79 -7.77 6.89 13.82
CA ILE A 79 -7.69 5.42 13.78
C ILE A 79 -9.00 4.82 14.30
N GLN A 80 -9.47 5.26 15.46
CA GLN A 80 -10.74 4.78 16.02
C GLN A 80 -11.90 5.02 15.06
N ASP A 81 -12.00 6.22 14.49
CA ASP A 81 -13.08 6.58 13.56
C ASP A 81 -13.12 5.68 12.31
N ILE A 82 -11.97 5.40 11.67
CA ILE A 82 -11.96 4.52 10.51
C ILE A 82 -12.33 3.08 10.86
N PHE A 83 -11.91 2.57 12.03
CA PHE A 83 -12.27 1.21 12.44
C PHE A 83 -13.71 1.10 12.93
N ASP A 84 -14.28 2.13 13.52
CA ASP A 84 -15.72 2.19 13.84
C ASP A 84 -16.56 2.16 12.55
N GLN A 85 -16.15 2.90 11.50
CA GLN A 85 -16.79 2.85 10.19
C GLN A 85 -16.68 1.45 9.54
N ILE A 86 -15.51 0.80 9.63
CA ILE A 86 -15.30 -0.55 9.11
C ILE A 86 -16.18 -1.55 9.87
N ASN A 87 -16.16 -1.52 11.21
CA ASN A 87 -16.92 -2.42 12.05
C ASN A 87 -18.44 -2.24 11.86
N THR A 88 -18.91 -1.01 11.72
CA THR A 88 -20.32 -0.72 11.42
C THR A 88 -20.75 -1.37 10.10
N ARG A 89 -19.91 -1.31 9.06
CA ARG A 89 -20.20 -1.95 7.77
C ARG A 89 -20.18 -3.48 7.86
N ILE A 90 -19.23 -4.03 8.59
CA ILE A 90 -19.14 -5.48 8.83
C ILE A 90 -20.40 -5.93 9.57
N GLN A 91 -20.72 -5.26 10.67
CA GLN A 91 -21.88 -5.63 11.48
C GLN A 91 -23.19 -5.50 10.71
N GLY A 92 -23.34 -4.44 9.90
CA GLY A 92 -24.53 -4.26 9.06
C GLY A 92 -24.73 -5.43 8.09
N VAL A 93 -23.66 -5.90 7.41
CA VAL A 93 -23.78 -7.08 6.53
C VAL A 93 -24.13 -8.34 7.30
N LEU A 94 -23.55 -8.55 8.48
CA LEU A 94 -23.82 -9.71 9.31
C LEU A 94 -25.26 -9.69 9.87
N ASP A 95 -25.77 -8.54 10.31
CA ASP A 95 -27.12 -8.38 10.83
C ASP A 95 -28.18 -8.56 9.73
N ASP A 96 -27.92 -8.04 8.53
CA ASP A 96 -28.82 -8.16 7.38
C ASP A 96 -28.86 -9.59 6.80
N HIS A 97 -27.82 -10.39 7.03
CA HIS A 97 -27.66 -11.74 6.47
C HIS A 97 -27.20 -12.77 7.53
N PRO A 98 -27.99 -13.05 8.56
CA PRO A 98 -27.60 -13.93 9.68
C PRO A 98 -27.26 -15.36 9.26
N ASP A 99 -27.84 -15.85 8.17
CA ASP A 99 -27.61 -17.20 7.65
C ASP A 99 -26.31 -17.33 6.82
N GLN A 100 -25.63 -16.21 6.51
CA GLN A 100 -24.44 -16.17 5.65
C GLN A 100 -23.13 -15.93 6.41
N HIS A 101 -23.13 -15.93 7.74
CA HIS A 101 -21.94 -15.63 8.56
C HIS A 101 -20.77 -16.60 8.33
N GLU A 102 -21.07 -17.82 7.90
CA GLU A 102 -20.07 -18.85 7.63
C GLU A 102 -19.64 -18.90 6.16
N ASP A 103 -20.37 -18.26 5.25
CA ASP A 103 -20.08 -18.22 3.83
C ASP A 103 -19.03 -17.12 3.52
N LEU A 104 -17.78 -17.54 3.31
CA LEU A 104 -16.67 -16.61 3.08
C LEU A 104 -16.75 -15.92 1.73
N ASP A 105 -17.30 -16.57 0.71
CA ASP A 105 -17.44 -15.96 -0.62
C ASP A 105 -18.48 -14.83 -0.53
N PHE A 106 -19.62 -15.10 0.12
CA PHE A 106 -20.63 -14.09 0.40
C PHE A 106 -20.06 -12.93 1.23
N LEU A 107 -19.36 -13.20 2.33
CA LEU A 107 -18.77 -12.18 3.17
C LEU A 107 -17.73 -11.34 2.39
N LYS A 108 -16.90 -11.99 1.60
CA LYS A 108 -15.89 -11.31 0.78
C LYS A 108 -16.52 -10.41 -0.27
N GLU A 109 -17.62 -10.84 -0.90
CA GLU A 109 -18.36 -10.02 -1.86
C GLU A 109 -18.94 -8.76 -1.19
N HIS A 110 -19.63 -8.92 -0.05
CA HIS A 110 -20.42 -7.87 0.58
C HIS A 110 -19.64 -6.97 1.54
N ILE A 111 -18.55 -7.47 2.16
CA ILE A 111 -17.71 -6.71 3.08
C ILE A 111 -16.53 -6.07 2.35
N PRO A 112 -16.49 -4.72 2.23
CA PRO A 112 -15.47 -4.03 1.44
C PRO A 112 -14.03 -4.26 1.89
N TYR A 113 -13.81 -4.48 3.20
CA TYR A 113 -12.47 -4.56 3.79
C TYR A 113 -11.99 -5.99 4.04
N LEU A 114 -12.76 -7.00 3.65
CA LEU A 114 -12.38 -8.40 3.75
C LEU A 114 -11.55 -8.82 2.53
N GLY A 115 -10.24 -8.57 2.57
CA GLY A 115 -9.33 -8.83 1.46
C GLY A 115 -7.94 -9.28 1.89
N GLU A 116 -7.17 -9.71 0.92
CA GLU A 116 -5.85 -10.32 1.11
C GLU A 116 -4.71 -9.31 1.16
N LEU A 117 -4.94 -8.06 0.75
CA LEU A 117 -3.93 -7.03 0.68
C LEU A 117 -4.45 -5.71 1.26
N MET A 118 -3.75 -5.19 2.26
CA MET A 118 -4.14 -3.96 2.97
C MET A 118 -2.97 -3.00 3.11
N LEU A 119 -3.27 -1.71 3.00
CA LEU A 119 -2.34 -0.61 3.24
C LEU A 119 -2.97 0.39 4.20
N GLY A 120 -2.38 0.53 5.38
CA GLY A 120 -2.72 1.50 6.41
C GLY A 120 -1.71 2.64 6.46
N HIS A 121 -2.17 3.80 6.91
CA HIS A 121 -1.36 4.99 7.09
C HIS A 121 -1.83 5.81 8.28
N VAL A 122 -0.88 6.31 9.06
CA VAL A 122 -1.09 7.32 10.11
C VAL A 122 -0.37 8.61 9.71
N ARG A 123 -1.10 9.73 9.73
CA ARG A 123 -0.61 11.01 9.23
C ARG A 123 -0.17 11.93 10.38
N TYR A 124 1.00 12.53 10.21
CA TYR A 124 1.42 13.71 10.93
C TYR A 124 1.36 14.92 10.00
N GLY A 125 0.54 15.91 10.35
CA GLY A 125 0.30 17.09 9.53
C GLY A 125 1.36 18.16 9.72
N THR A 126 2.45 18.09 8.96
CA THR A 126 3.50 19.12 8.95
C THR A 126 3.14 20.32 8.07
N PHE A 127 2.25 20.12 7.10
CA PHE A 127 1.85 21.13 6.12
C PHE A 127 0.35 21.09 5.83
N GLY A 128 -0.29 22.26 5.78
CA GLY A 128 -1.69 22.42 5.36
C GLY A 128 -2.70 22.17 6.50
N GLN A 129 -3.95 22.59 6.24
CA GLN A 129 -5.08 22.33 7.14
C GLN A 129 -5.32 20.82 7.29
N ASN A 130 -5.84 20.39 8.43
CA ASN A 130 -6.32 19.03 8.65
C ASN A 130 -7.51 18.75 7.71
N SER A 131 -7.19 18.45 6.45
CA SER A 131 -8.17 18.13 5.41
C SER A 131 -8.07 16.65 5.07
N ILE A 132 -9.22 16.01 4.93
CA ILE A 132 -9.35 14.63 4.45
C ILE A 132 -8.65 14.40 3.10
N GLU A 133 -8.51 15.47 2.29
CA GLU A 133 -7.85 15.40 1.00
C GLU A 133 -6.35 15.12 1.10
N ASN A 134 -5.75 15.44 2.26
CA ASN A 134 -4.32 15.18 2.52
C ASN A 134 -4.08 13.86 3.26
N VAL A 135 -5.12 13.11 3.61
CA VAL A 135 -4.99 11.84 4.32
C VAL A 135 -4.77 10.71 3.32
N HIS A 136 -3.72 9.93 3.55
CA HIS A 136 -3.43 8.71 2.78
C HIS A 136 -4.31 7.53 3.25
N PRO A 137 -4.44 6.47 2.43
CA PRO A 137 -3.88 6.25 1.09
C PRO A 137 -4.57 7.04 -0.01
N PHE A 138 -3.81 7.45 -1.02
CA PHE A 138 -4.35 8.01 -2.25
C PHE A 138 -4.65 6.90 -3.26
N LEU A 139 -5.68 7.12 -4.08
CA LEU A 139 -6.11 6.17 -5.11
C LEU A 139 -6.13 6.89 -6.48
N ARG A 140 -5.35 6.35 -7.41
CA ARG A 140 -5.45 6.63 -8.83
C ARG A 140 -6.31 5.54 -9.45
N GLN A 141 -7.50 5.92 -9.91
CA GLN A 141 -8.52 4.98 -10.36
C GLN A 141 -8.61 4.92 -11.89
N ASN A 142 -8.77 3.70 -12.42
CA ASN A 142 -8.92 3.41 -13.83
C ASN A 142 -9.83 2.17 -14.02
N ASN A 143 -10.50 2.05 -15.16
CA ASN A 143 -11.29 0.86 -15.49
C ASN A 143 -10.43 -0.39 -15.76
N TRP A 144 -9.16 -0.21 -16.09
CA TRP A 144 -8.21 -1.30 -16.21
C TRP A 144 -7.60 -1.60 -14.85
N MET A 145 -7.87 -2.80 -14.32
CA MET A 145 -7.40 -3.24 -13.01
C MET A 145 -5.90 -2.98 -12.82
N HIS A 146 -5.07 -3.27 -13.81
CA HIS A 146 -3.61 -3.12 -13.76
C HIS A 146 -3.13 -1.65 -13.70
N ARG A 147 -4.01 -0.68 -13.95
CA ARG A 147 -3.69 0.75 -13.90
C ARG A 147 -4.20 1.43 -12.64
N ASN A 148 -4.94 0.72 -11.80
CA ASN A 148 -5.29 1.22 -10.48
C ASN A 148 -4.06 1.19 -9.59
N LEU A 149 -3.80 2.30 -8.92
CA LEU A 149 -2.65 2.46 -8.04
C LEU A 149 -3.08 3.13 -6.74
N ILE A 150 -2.75 2.51 -5.63
CA ILE A 150 -2.96 3.04 -4.29
C ILE A 150 -1.58 3.35 -3.71
N VAL A 151 -1.40 4.54 -3.14
CA VAL A 151 -0.11 4.96 -2.56
C VAL A 151 -0.31 5.59 -1.20
N ALA A 152 0.54 5.22 -0.26
CA ALA A 152 0.72 5.89 1.02
C ALA A 152 2.21 5.95 1.37
N GLY A 153 2.61 6.95 2.13
CA GLY A 153 4.01 7.05 2.52
C GLY A 153 4.30 8.19 3.47
N ASN A 154 5.48 8.13 4.03
CA ASN A 154 6.13 9.20 4.75
C ASN A 154 7.07 9.91 3.78
N PHE A 155 6.70 11.09 3.34
CA PHE A 155 7.41 11.85 2.31
C PHE A 155 7.97 13.16 2.87
N ASN A 156 9.17 13.50 2.44
CA ASN A 156 9.78 14.82 2.55
C ASN A 156 10.66 15.03 1.32
N MET A 157 10.00 15.30 0.19
CA MET A 157 10.67 15.48 -1.10
C MET A 157 11.19 16.91 -1.23
N THR A 158 12.43 17.07 -1.65
CA THR A 158 13.05 18.39 -1.82
C THR A 158 12.78 18.99 -3.20
N ASN A 159 12.45 18.17 -4.19
CA ASN A 159 12.31 18.58 -5.58
C ASN A 159 10.91 18.34 -6.18
N VAL A 160 9.86 18.45 -5.36
CA VAL A 160 8.45 18.25 -5.80
C VAL A 160 8.09 19.13 -6.99
N GLN A 161 8.51 20.41 -6.98
CA GLN A 161 8.22 21.36 -8.06
C GLN A 161 8.80 20.91 -9.40
N GLU A 162 10.01 20.40 -9.40
CA GLU A 162 10.67 19.87 -10.61
C GLU A 162 9.94 18.65 -11.16
N MET A 163 9.61 17.70 -10.28
CA MET A 163 8.87 16.50 -10.63
C MET A 163 7.47 16.84 -11.17
N PHE A 164 6.78 17.78 -10.55
CA PHE A 164 5.48 18.27 -11.02
C PHE A 164 5.59 18.89 -12.42
N ASN A 165 6.58 19.74 -12.65
CA ASN A 165 6.82 20.37 -13.95
C ASN A 165 7.16 19.32 -15.03
N GLU A 166 7.84 18.24 -14.68
CA GLU A 166 8.07 17.11 -15.61
C GLU A 166 6.76 16.45 -16.04
N LEU A 167 5.82 16.22 -15.09
CA LEU A 167 4.50 15.67 -15.41
C LEU A 167 3.72 16.60 -16.37
N VAL A 168 3.73 17.90 -16.09
CA VAL A 168 3.07 18.89 -16.97
C VAL A 168 3.71 18.89 -18.36
N ARG A 169 5.03 18.80 -18.46
CA ARG A 169 5.76 18.78 -19.75
C ARG A 169 5.40 17.58 -20.62
N ILE A 170 5.10 16.43 -20.01
CA ILE A 170 4.66 15.24 -20.75
C ILE A 170 3.14 15.20 -20.99
N GLY A 171 2.44 16.32 -20.73
CA GLY A 171 1.02 16.50 -21.03
C GLY A 171 0.06 16.04 -19.95
N GLN A 172 0.55 15.72 -18.74
CA GLN A 172 -0.32 15.41 -17.62
C GLN A 172 -0.82 16.69 -16.93
N HIS A 173 -1.96 16.57 -16.24
CA HIS A 173 -2.55 17.66 -15.46
C HIS A 173 -2.86 17.18 -14.02
N PRO A 174 -1.82 17.04 -13.16
CA PRO A 174 -2.03 16.59 -11.79
C PRO A 174 -2.90 17.59 -11.02
N LYS A 175 -3.82 17.08 -10.21
CA LYS A 175 -4.82 17.89 -9.50
C LYS A 175 -4.27 18.80 -8.40
N ALA A 176 -3.08 18.46 -7.88
CA ALA A 176 -2.41 19.19 -6.81
C ALA A 176 -0.90 18.99 -6.87
N MET A 177 -0.16 20.02 -6.47
CA MET A 177 1.29 19.95 -6.31
C MET A 177 1.61 19.55 -4.86
N ALA A 178 1.47 18.26 -4.56
CA ALA A 178 1.83 17.68 -3.28
C ALA A 178 2.73 16.47 -3.52
N ASP A 179 3.60 16.15 -2.56
CA ASP A 179 4.56 15.04 -2.65
C ASP A 179 3.88 13.77 -3.13
N THR A 180 2.84 13.34 -2.41
CA THR A 180 2.16 12.06 -2.68
C THR A 180 1.44 12.04 -4.01
N VAL A 181 0.77 13.14 -4.40
CA VAL A 181 0.09 13.24 -5.71
C VAL A 181 1.13 13.16 -6.82
N THR A 182 2.20 13.93 -6.73
CA THR A 182 3.27 13.98 -7.74
C THR A 182 3.95 12.62 -7.88
N VAL A 183 4.28 11.97 -6.77
CA VAL A 183 4.87 10.61 -6.73
C VAL A 183 3.91 9.60 -7.34
N MET A 184 2.64 9.59 -6.94
CA MET A 184 1.64 8.66 -7.43
C MET A 184 1.43 8.80 -8.94
N GLU A 185 1.29 10.02 -9.46
CA GLU A 185 1.10 10.25 -10.89
C GLU A 185 2.33 9.89 -11.71
N ARG A 186 3.54 10.09 -11.15
CA ARG A 186 4.77 9.67 -11.81
C ARG A 186 4.90 8.14 -11.89
N ILE A 187 4.59 7.42 -10.82
CA ILE A 187 4.52 5.95 -10.86
C ILE A 187 3.42 5.50 -11.83
N GLY A 188 2.25 6.13 -11.77
CA GLY A 188 1.12 5.84 -12.64
C GLY A 188 1.43 6.00 -14.12
N HIS A 189 2.21 7.01 -14.49
CA HIS A 189 2.69 7.19 -15.87
C HIS A 189 3.49 5.98 -16.38
N PHE A 190 4.49 5.55 -15.63
CA PHE A 190 5.31 4.41 -16.04
C PHE A 190 4.58 3.07 -15.91
N LEU A 191 3.61 2.97 -15.02
CA LEU A 191 2.69 1.84 -14.92
C LEU A 191 1.82 1.74 -16.18
N ASP A 192 1.24 2.84 -16.64
CA ASP A 192 0.44 2.89 -17.85
C ASP A 192 1.25 2.50 -19.09
N ASP A 193 2.47 2.99 -19.21
CA ASP A 193 3.39 2.62 -20.30
C ASP A 193 3.72 1.12 -20.30
N ALA A 194 4.03 0.57 -19.10
CA ALA A 194 4.35 -0.84 -18.95
C ALA A 194 3.14 -1.72 -19.32
N VAL A 195 1.96 -1.38 -18.83
CA VAL A 195 0.71 -2.09 -19.14
C VAL A 195 0.39 -2.01 -20.63
N ALA A 196 0.51 -0.83 -21.24
CA ALA A 196 0.27 -0.64 -22.67
C ALA A 196 1.23 -1.47 -23.53
N LYS A 197 2.51 -1.54 -23.14
CA LYS A 197 3.50 -2.37 -23.83
C LYS A 197 3.17 -3.85 -23.71
N LEU A 198 2.95 -4.35 -22.50
CA LEU A 198 2.62 -5.75 -22.27
C LEU A 198 1.31 -6.17 -22.97
N TYR A 199 0.32 -5.30 -23.03
CA TYR A 199 -0.89 -5.56 -23.82
C TYR A 199 -0.60 -5.75 -25.30
N LYS A 200 0.24 -4.88 -25.91
CA LYS A 200 0.64 -5.01 -27.30
C LYS A 200 1.42 -6.29 -27.55
N ASP A 201 2.32 -6.65 -26.64
CA ASP A 201 3.15 -7.85 -26.75
C ASP A 201 2.27 -9.10 -26.65
N ALA A 202 1.36 -9.20 -25.66
CA ALA A 202 0.39 -10.28 -25.54
C ALA A 202 -0.48 -10.44 -26.81
N LYS A 203 -0.92 -9.33 -27.42
CA LYS A 203 -1.68 -9.37 -28.68
C LYS A 203 -0.85 -9.92 -29.85
N ARG A 204 0.44 -9.58 -29.94
CA ARG A 204 1.34 -10.13 -30.96
C ARG A 204 1.61 -11.63 -30.77
N GLU A 205 1.63 -12.08 -29.52
CA GLU A 205 1.76 -13.50 -29.14
C GLU A 205 0.48 -14.31 -29.39
N GLY A 206 -0.63 -13.67 -29.81
CA GLY A 206 -1.89 -14.32 -30.19
C GLY A 206 -2.92 -14.42 -29.07
N TYR A 207 -2.65 -13.89 -27.87
CA TYR A 207 -3.61 -13.90 -26.77
C TYR A 207 -4.85 -13.05 -27.06
N THR A 208 -5.99 -13.50 -26.59
CA THR A 208 -7.24 -12.71 -26.59
C THR A 208 -7.13 -11.49 -25.66
N LYS A 209 -8.02 -10.53 -25.78
CA LYS A 209 -8.05 -9.36 -24.89
C LYS A 209 -8.23 -9.74 -23.41
N ARG A 210 -8.98 -10.81 -23.14
CA ARG A 210 -9.24 -11.30 -21.79
C ARG A 210 -7.96 -11.97 -21.20
N GLU A 211 -7.32 -12.83 -21.98
CA GLU A 211 -6.07 -13.50 -21.56
C GLU A 211 -4.93 -12.49 -21.36
N ALA A 212 -4.87 -11.42 -22.16
CA ALA A 212 -3.88 -10.37 -21.99
C ALA A 212 -3.90 -9.75 -20.58
N SER A 213 -5.06 -9.72 -19.91
CA SER A 213 -5.15 -9.24 -18.52
C SER A 213 -4.33 -10.11 -17.56
N SER A 214 -4.46 -11.42 -17.64
CA SER A 214 -3.68 -12.35 -16.80
C SER A 214 -2.18 -12.27 -17.11
N ILE A 215 -1.82 -12.19 -18.40
CA ILE A 215 -0.43 -12.05 -18.85
C ILE A 215 0.21 -10.75 -18.33
N ILE A 216 -0.54 -9.64 -18.32
CA ILE A 216 -0.06 -8.37 -17.77
C ILE A 216 0.22 -8.51 -16.27
N ALA A 217 -0.69 -9.10 -15.48
CA ALA A 217 -0.48 -9.29 -14.05
C ALA A 217 0.75 -10.15 -13.75
N GLU A 218 0.97 -11.21 -14.53
CA GLU A 218 2.13 -12.10 -14.39
C GLU A 218 3.44 -11.40 -14.74
N ARG A 219 3.49 -10.71 -15.90
CA ARG A 219 4.72 -10.16 -16.49
C ARG A 219 5.07 -8.74 -16.07
N LEU A 220 4.22 -8.06 -15.28
CA LEU A 220 4.48 -6.68 -14.87
C LEU A 220 5.72 -6.60 -13.99
N ASP A 221 6.73 -5.88 -14.46
CA ASP A 221 7.98 -5.63 -13.75
C ASP A 221 7.88 -4.35 -12.91
N VAL A 222 7.47 -4.52 -11.65
CA VAL A 222 7.29 -3.41 -10.70
C VAL A 222 8.62 -2.72 -10.39
N ALA A 223 9.72 -3.47 -10.26
CA ALA A 223 11.03 -2.88 -10.01
C ALA A 223 11.46 -1.93 -11.13
N ARG A 224 11.23 -2.32 -12.38
CA ARG A 224 11.52 -1.47 -13.54
C ARG A 224 10.67 -0.20 -13.58
N ILE A 225 9.40 -0.29 -13.22
CA ILE A 225 8.50 0.87 -13.09
C ILE A 225 9.06 1.83 -12.05
N LEU A 226 9.42 1.34 -10.87
CA LEU A 226 9.96 2.14 -9.78
C LEU A 226 11.30 2.77 -10.14
N ARG A 227 12.23 2.05 -10.80
CA ARG A 227 13.51 2.60 -11.29
C ARG A 227 13.30 3.79 -12.21
N LYS A 228 12.30 3.72 -13.09
CA LYS A 228 11.99 4.82 -14.00
C LYS A 228 11.32 5.99 -13.28
N ALA A 229 10.36 5.70 -12.42
CA ALA A 229 9.61 6.73 -11.69
C ALA A 229 10.50 7.51 -10.73
N ALA A 230 11.35 6.81 -9.98
CA ALA A 230 12.15 7.40 -8.91
C ALA A 230 13.52 7.93 -9.35
N LYS A 231 13.85 7.90 -10.64
CA LYS A 231 15.19 8.24 -11.16
C LYS A 231 15.75 9.58 -10.68
N ASN A 232 14.88 10.59 -10.52
CA ASN A 232 15.29 11.95 -10.14
C ASN A 232 14.65 12.38 -8.82
N TRP A 233 14.19 11.44 -8.01
CA TRP A 233 13.62 11.79 -6.71
C TRP A 233 14.72 12.18 -5.74
N ASP A 234 14.51 13.29 -5.05
CA ASP A 234 15.38 13.77 -4.01
C ASP A 234 14.59 14.00 -2.71
N GLY A 235 15.19 13.64 -1.57
CA GLY A 235 14.56 13.73 -0.26
C GLY A 235 14.45 12.41 0.46
N GLY A 236 13.82 12.45 1.65
CA GLY A 236 13.59 11.27 2.48
C GLY A 236 12.19 10.70 2.28
N TYR A 237 12.08 9.40 2.01
CA TYR A 237 10.78 8.75 1.89
C TYR A 237 10.82 7.25 2.21
N ALA A 238 9.71 6.78 2.77
CA ALA A 238 9.35 5.36 2.81
C ALA A 238 7.89 5.27 2.39
N MET A 239 7.63 4.60 1.28
CA MET A 239 6.31 4.55 0.66
C MET A 239 5.90 3.14 0.32
N ALA A 240 4.60 2.88 0.40
CA ALA A 240 3.99 1.64 -0.05
C ALA A 240 2.99 1.92 -1.18
N GLY A 241 2.90 0.99 -2.11
CA GLY A 241 1.94 1.04 -3.21
C GLY A 241 1.29 -0.30 -3.45
N LEU A 242 0.00 -0.26 -3.82
CA LEU A 242 -0.77 -1.43 -4.23
C LEU A 242 -1.23 -1.20 -5.66
N ILE A 243 -1.01 -2.20 -6.52
CA ILE A 243 -1.52 -2.21 -7.90
C ILE A 243 -2.82 -3.02 -7.92
N GLY A 244 -3.84 -2.54 -8.62
CA GLY A 244 -5.20 -3.06 -8.52
C GLY A 244 -5.37 -4.56 -8.79
N HIS A 245 -4.46 -5.21 -9.52
CA HIS A 245 -4.52 -6.66 -9.71
C HIS A 245 -3.95 -7.47 -8.54
N GLY A 246 -3.29 -6.81 -7.55
CA GLY A 246 -2.84 -7.46 -6.33
C GLY A 246 -1.33 -7.47 -6.08
N ASP A 247 -0.51 -6.89 -6.96
CA ASP A 247 0.91 -6.65 -6.66
C ASP A 247 1.05 -5.51 -5.65
N ALA A 248 2.03 -5.63 -4.76
CA ALA A 248 2.36 -4.61 -3.77
C ALA A 248 3.87 -4.32 -3.76
N PHE A 249 4.22 -3.11 -3.38
CA PHE A 249 5.61 -2.73 -3.19
C PHE A 249 5.78 -1.76 -2.03
N VAL A 250 6.99 -1.76 -1.46
CA VAL A 250 7.44 -0.73 -0.52
C VAL A 250 8.82 -0.26 -0.99
N LEU A 251 8.98 1.03 -1.21
CA LEU A 251 10.24 1.64 -1.65
C LEU A 251 10.77 2.57 -0.57
N ARG A 252 12.06 2.42 -0.23
CA ARG A 252 12.78 3.29 0.69
C ARG A 252 13.74 4.21 -0.06
N ASP A 253 13.88 5.44 0.44
CA ASP A 253 14.81 6.42 -0.13
C ASP A 253 16.27 5.93 -0.13
N PRO A 254 17.11 6.40 -1.10
CA PRO A 254 18.46 5.92 -1.27
C PRO A 254 19.42 6.35 -0.15
N ALA A 255 19.07 7.35 0.65
CA ALA A 255 19.86 7.79 1.82
C ALA A 255 19.43 7.07 3.11
N GLY A 256 18.32 6.30 3.08
CA GLY A 256 17.80 5.60 4.25
C GLY A 256 17.31 6.54 5.36
N ILE A 257 16.82 7.72 4.98
CA ILE A 257 16.35 8.74 5.93
C ILE A 257 15.08 8.25 6.64
N ARG A 258 14.12 7.69 5.89
CA ARG A 258 12.88 7.18 6.46
C ARG A 258 12.97 5.68 6.72
N PRO A 259 12.53 5.20 7.90
CA PRO A 259 12.60 3.79 8.23
C PRO A 259 11.49 2.99 7.59
N ALA A 260 11.79 1.74 7.23
CA ALA A 260 10.81 0.72 6.84
C ALA A 260 11.33 -0.66 7.21
N TYR A 261 10.50 -1.43 7.90
CA TYR A 261 10.83 -2.78 8.39
C TYR A 261 9.83 -3.77 7.85
N TYR A 262 10.25 -5.01 7.63
CA TYR A 262 9.37 -6.08 7.20
C TYR A 262 9.61 -7.38 7.96
N TYR A 263 8.57 -8.18 7.98
CA TYR A 263 8.58 -9.59 8.38
C TYR A 263 7.86 -10.41 7.33
N LYS A 264 8.37 -11.61 7.08
CA LYS A 264 7.79 -12.57 6.15
C LYS A 264 7.91 -13.97 6.70
N ASP A 265 6.82 -14.74 6.57
CA ASP A 265 6.79 -16.19 6.73
C ASP A 265 6.02 -16.83 5.57
N ASP A 266 5.51 -18.05 5.74
CA ASP A 266 4.71 -18.77 4.73
C ASP A 266 3.22 -18.33 4.70
N GLU A 267 2.80 -17.49 5.65
CA GLU A 267 1.42 -17.03 5.77
C GLU A 267 1.25 -15.55 5.40
N ILE A 268 2.23 -14.71 5.74
CA ILE A 268 2.10 -13.26 5.62
C ILE A 268 3.39 -12.59 5.16
N VAL A 269 3.23 -11.45 4.51
CA VAL A 269 4.25 -10.41 4.40
C VAL A 269 3.68 -9.16 5.07
N VAL A 270 4.42 -8.59 6.00
CA VAL A 270 4.03 -7.36 6.70
C VAL A 270 5.17 -6.34 6.66
N VAL A 271 4.78 -5.07 6.50
CA VAL A 271 5.73 -3.94 6.55
C VAL A 271 5.19 -2.88 7.48
N ALA A 272 6.07 -2.24 8.23
CA ALA A 272 5.74 -1.09 9.09
C ALA A 272 6.89 -0.09 9.11
N SER A 273 6.57 1.17 9.42
CA SER A 273 7.58 2.20 9.66
C SER A 273 8.38 1.93 10.94
N GLU A 274 7.85 1.12 11.86
CA GLU A 274 8.47 0.81 13.14
C GLU A 274 8.55 -0.69 13.39
N ARG A 275 9.74 -1.17 13.76
CA ARG A 275 9.98 -2.57 14.13
C ARG A 275 9.09 -3.04 15.30
N PRO A 276 8.89 -2.26 16.38
CA PRO A 276 8.02 -2.67 17.50
C PRO A 276 6.58 -2.94 17.12
N ALA A 277 6.07 -2.27 16.08
CA ALA A 277 4.71 -2.52 15.59
C ALA A 277 4.57 -3.96 15.06
N ILE A 278 5.52 -4.43 14.26
CA ILE A 278 5.54 -5.81 13.76
C ILE A 278 5.77 -6.78 14.91
N GLN A 279 6.79 -6.53 15.72
CA GLN A 279 7.20 -7.41 16.82
C GLN A 279 6.04 -7.71 17.79
N THR A 280 5.34 -6.67 18.20
CA THR A 280 4.25 -6.80 19.18
C THR A 280 3.00 -7.44 18.58
N VAL A 281 2.59 -7.00 17.39
CA VAL A 281 1.32 -7.42 16.77
C VAL A 281 1.37 -8.88 16.31
N PHE A 282 2.52 -9.35 15.83
CA PHE A 282 2.69 -10.70 15.31
C PHE A 282 3.42 -11.64 16.29
N ASN A 283 3.83 -11.11 17.46
CA ASN A 283 4.58 -11.85 18.49
C ASN A 283 5.81 -12.59 17.91
N VAL A 284 6.58 -11.87 17.12
CA VAL A 284 7.79 -12.40 16.46
C VAL A 284 9.05 -11.87 17.11
N LYS A 285 10.15 -12.62 16.97
CA LYS A 285 11.45 -12.21 17.51
C LYS A 285 12.01 -11.03 16.73
N LYS A 286 12.74 -10.15 17.41
CA LYS A 286 13.38 -8.97 16.81
C LYS A 286 14.30 -9.35 15.63
N GLU A 287 14.98 -10.47 15.73
CA GLU A 287 15.96 -10.97 14.76
C GLU A 287 15.29 -11.42 13.44
N SER A 288 13.99 -11.74 13.46
CA SER A 288 13.22 -12.10 12.28
C SER A 288 12.62 -10.91 11.55
N ILE A 289 12.76 -9.69 12.09
CA ILE A 289 12.29 -8.46 11.47
C ILE A 289 13.47 -7.77 10.82
N HIS A 290 13.40 -7.58 9.52
CA HIS A 290 14.45 -7.01 8.70
C HIS A 290 14.14 -5.57 8.33
N GLU A 291 15.17 -4.80 8.08
CA GLU A 291 15.06 -3.46 7.52
C GLU A 291 15.08 -3.52 6.00
N ILE A 292 14.28 -2.72 5.32
CA ILE A 292 14.42 -2.50 3.89
C ILE A 292 15.61 -1.56 3.71
N GLU A 293 16.63 -1.98 2.97
CA GLU A 293 17.86 -1.23 2.81
C GLU A 293 17.67 0.07 1.98
N PRO A 294 18.55 1.07 2.12
CA PRO A 294 18.50 2.30 1.35
C PRO A 294 18.43 2.05 -0.17
N GLY A 295 17.46 2.66 -0.84
CA GLY A 295 17.23 2.52 -2.27
C GLY A 295 16.62 1.19 -2.71
N GLN A 296 16.29 0.32 -1.76
CA GLN A 296 15.70 -0.99 -2.01
C GLN A 296 14.17 -0.91 -2.07
N ALA A 297 13.59 -1.72 -2.93
CA ALA A 297 12.15 -2.01 -2.96
C ALA A 297 11.87 -3.44 -2.52
N LEU A 298 10.93 -3.59 -1.59
CA LEU A 298 10.26 -4.85 -1.32
C LEU A 298 9.10 -4.98 -2.29
N ILE A 299 9.00 -6.09 -2.99
CA ILE A 299 7.93 -6.34 -3.97
C ILE A 299 7.29 -7.68 -3.64
N VAL A 300 5.96 -7.70 -3.60
CA VAL A 300 5.17 -8.93 -3.45
C VAL A 300 4.20 -9.00 -4.61
N LYS A 301 4.33 -10.05 -5.43
CA LYS A 301 3.42 -10.32 -6.53
C LYS A 301 2.08 -10.86 -6.01
N LYS A 302 1.02 -10.73 -6.80
CA LYS A 302 -0.28 -11.35 -6.50
C LYS A 302 -0.13 -12.85 -6.19
N ALA A 303 0.70 -13.56 -6.93
CA ALA A 303 0.97 -14.99 -6.74
C ALA A 303 1.69 -15.34 -5.42
N GLY A 304 2.21 -14.33 -4.70
CA GLY A 304 2.93 -14.49 -3.43
C GLY A 304 4.45 -14.48 -3.57
N ASP A 305 4.98 -14.34 -4.78
CA ASP A 305 6.42 -14.19 -5.00
C ASP A 305 6.91 -12.92 -4.32
N PHE A 306 7.99 -13.07 -3.56
CA PHE A 306 8.60 -12.00 -2.77
C PHE A 306 9.99 -11.70 -3.28
N ALA A 307 10.31 -10.44 -3.47
CA ALA A 307 11.64 -9.98 -3.88
C ALA A 307 12.05 -8.69 -3.14
N LEU A 308 13.34 -8.57 -2.90
CA LEU A 308 14.02 -7.34 -2.51
C LEU A 308 14.89 -6.91 -3.68
N GLU A 309 14.58 -5.78 -4.28
CA GLU A 309 15.24 -5.28 -5.48
C GLU A 309 15.93 -3.95 -5.21
N GLN A 310 17.21 -3.84 -5.58
CA GLN A 310 17.89 -2.54 -5.56
C GLN A 310 17.36 -1.69 -6.73
N VAL A 311 16.50 -0.74 -6.42
CA VAL A 311 15.83 0.14 -7.38
C VAL A 311 16.67 1.38 -7.65
N LEU A 312 17.22 1.98 -6.59
CA LEU A 312 18.07 3.15 -6.62
C LEU A 312 19.42 2.82 -5.98
N GLN A 313 20.48 3.41 -6.49
CA GLN A 313 21.78 3.27 -5.86
C GLN A 313 21.75 3.94 -4.48
N ALA A 314 22.17 3.20 -3.45
CA ALA A 314 22.28 3.77 -2.11
C ALA A 314 23.31 4.92 -2.11
N THR A 315 22.94 6.05 -1.49
CA THR A 315 23.88 7.15 -1.28
C THR A 315 24.66 6.90 -0.01
N GLU A 316 25.98 7.03 -0.07
CA GLU A 316 26.80 6.99 1.14
C GLU A 316 26.34 8.09 2.10
N LYS A 317 26.02 7.71 3.35
CA LYS A 317 25.80 8.69 4.42
C LYS A 317 27.09 9.48 4.57
N LYS A 318 27.15 10.71 4.07
CA LYS A 318 28.16 11.64 4.53
C LYS A 318 27.85 11.88 6.01
N ALA A 319 28.70 11.36 6.89
CA ALA A 319 28.68 11.72 8.29
C ALA A 319 28.82 13.24 8.36
N ALA A 320 27.77 13.92 8.84
CA ALA A 320 27.81 15.34 9.15
C ALA A 320 28.42 15.54 10.54
#